data_7952faec90ca242f8bad7320e99b097a
#
_entry.id   7952faec90ca242f8bad7320e99b097a
#
_cell.length_a   1.000
_cell.length_b   1.000
_cell.length_c   1.000
_cell.angle_alpha   90.00
_cell.angle_beta   90.00
_cell.angle_gamma   90.00
#
_symmetry.space_group_name_H-M   'P 1'
#
loop_
_entity.id
_entity.type
_entity.pdbx_description
1 polymer ?
#
loop_
_entity_poly.entity_id
_entity_poly.type
_entity_poly.pdbx_seq_one_letter_code
_entity_poly.pdbx_strand_id
1 'polypeptide(L)'
;MKTLITYFLTGLIYLLMSSCHIAPPKMIDNPTPVGVPNSTDLQEYKTAYFASGCFWCVEAIYESVYGVEEVISGYAGGTTVNPNYQQIGTGRTGHAETVEVYYDPSKVDFKTLLAVFFNSHDPTTKNRQGPDSGTQYRSIAFYSNDTEKKIIEDYVAELTRDQVFDKPIVTEIKQHTIFYKAEEYHQDFEKLNPLHPYVRQISIPRLNRFKAKNPEILKESK
;
A
#
# COMPACT_ATOMS: atom_id res chain seq x y z
N MET A 1 -78.75 13.32 -46.14
CA MET A 1 -77.57 13.75 -45.34
C MET A 1 -77.73 13.11 -43.98
N LYS A 2 -76.95 12.06 -43.69
CA LYS A 2 -77.12 11.28 -42.45
C LYS A 2 -75.85 11.47 -41.66
N THR A 3 -75.95 12.07 -40.50
CA THR A 3 -74.87 12.32 -39.55
C THR A 3 -74.69 11.08 -38.68
N LEU A 4 -73.50 10.48 -38.74
CA LEU A 4 -73.09 9.33 -37.91
C LEU A 4 -72.46 9.87 -36.64
N ILE A 5 -73.01 9.55 -35.48
CA ILE A 5 -72.53 9.86 -34.17
C ILE A 5 -71.73 8.63 -33.70
N THR A 6 -70.39 8.78 -33.53
CA THR A 6 -69.51 7.72 -33.01
C THR A 6 -69.32 7.98 -31.52
N TYR A 7 -69.72 7.04 -30.68
CA TYR A 7 -69.42 7.05 -29.24
C TYR A 7 -68.06 6.53 -28.97
N PHE A 8 -67.20 7.34 -28.35
CA PHE A 8 -65.92 6.92 -27.79
C PHE A 8 -66.14 6.39 -26.38
N LEU A 9 -65.94 5.10 -26.20
CA LEU A 9 -65.91 4.44 -24.90
C LEU A 9 -64.50 4.57 -24.30
N THR A 10 -64.29 5.45 -23.32
CA THR A 10 -63.03 5.57 -22.56
C THR A 10 -63.03 4.51 -21.45
N GLY A 11 -62.32 3.42 -21.73
CA GLY A 11 -62.05 2.41 -20.71
C GLY A 11 -60.87 2.88 -19.84
N LEU A 12 -61.16 3.18 -18.59
CA LEU A 12 -60.18 3.52 -17.56
C LEU A 12 -59.51 2.23 -17.06
N ILE A 13 -58.30 1.91 -17.57
CA ILE A 13 -57.48 0.80 -17.05
C ILE A 13 -56.76 1.29 -15.80
N TYR A 14 -57.18 0.87 -14.63
CA TYR A 14 -56.44 1.01 -13.39
C TYR A 14 -55.24 0.02 -13.41
N LEU A 15 -54.04 0.53 -13.67
CA LEU A 15 -52.79 -0.24 -13.52
C LEU A 15 -52.44 -0.27 -12.03
N LEU A 16 -52.69 -1.40 -11.36
CA LEU A 16 -52.21 -1.66 -10.01
C LEU A 16 -50.69 -1.78 -10.08
N MET A 17 -49.98 -0.70 -9.78
CA MET A 17 -48.55 -0.71 -9.53
C MET A 17 -48.31 -1.42 -8.20
N SER A 18 -48.09 -2.74 -8.26
CA SER A 18 -47.55 -3.50 -7.12
C SER A 18 -46.09 -3.04 -6.91
N SER A 19 -45.88 -2.16 -5.94
CA SER A 19 -44.57 -1.71 -5.52
C SER A 19 -43.88 -2.86 -4.78
N CYS A 20 -43.08 -3.64 -5.48
CA CYS A 20 -42.13 -4.55 -4.83
C CYS A 20 -41.11 -3.70 -4.07
N HIS A 21 -41.33 -3.53 -2.77
CA HIS A 21 -40.27 -3.06 -1.87
C HIS A 21 -39.20 -4.14 -1.80
N ILE A 22 -38.17 -4.02 -2.63
CA ILE A 22 -36.93 -4.76 -2.46
C ILE A 22 -36.24 -4.13 -1.25
N ALA A 23 -36.26 -4.83 -0.13
CA ALA A 23 -35.47 -4.43 1.03
C ALA A 23 -33.98 -4.29 0.60
N PRO A 24 -33.29 -3.24 1.05
CA PRO A 24 -31.87 -3.12 0.74
C PRO A 24 -31.13 -4.37 1.28
N PRO A 25 -30.12 -4.87 0.56
CA PRO A 25 -29.35 -6.01 1.03
C PRO A 25 -28.81 -5.68 2.42
N LYS A 26 -29.05 -6.58 3.37
CA LYS A 26 -28.46 -6.53 4.70
C LYS A 26 -26.95 -6.38 4.51
N MET A 27 -26.37 -5.25 4.93
CA MET A 27 -24.93 -5.10 4.98
C MET A 27 -24.42 -6.22 5.87
N ILE A 28 -23.63 -7.10 5.29
CA ILE A 28 -22.90 -8.13 6.03
C ILE A 28 -21.98 -7.32 6.94
N ASP A 29 -22.18 -7.43 8.25
CA ASP A 29 -21.26 -6.88 9.23
C ASP A 29 -19.87 -7.39 8.86
N ASN A 30 -19.00 -6.49 8.39
CA ASN A 30 -17.62 -6.83 8.17
C ASN A 30 -17.08 -7.35 9.51
N PRO A 31 -16.42 -8.51 9.53
CA PRO A 31 -15.77 -8.98 10.73
C PRO A 31 -14.88 -7.85 11.25
N THR A 32 -15.02 -7.53 12.53
CA THR A 32 -14.19 -6.57 13.23
C THR A 32 -12.73 -6.87 12.89
N PRO A 33 -11.94 -5.88 12.40
CA PRO A 33 -10.53 -6.12 12.10
C PRO A 33 -9.85 -6.67 13.35
N VAL A 34 -9.22 -7.81 13.22
CA VAL A 34 -8.44 -8.40 14.32
C VAL A 34 -7.26 -7.47 14.55
N GLY A 35 -7.36 -6.69 15.64
CA GLY A 35 -6.25 -6.06 16.33
C GLY A 35 -5.31 -5.20 15.49
N VAL A 36 -5.75 -3.99 15.12
CA VAL A 36 -4.77 -2.90 15.00
C VAL A 36 -4.29 -2.63 16.44
N PRO A 37 -2.97 -2.71 16.73
CA PRO A 37 -2.45 -2.35 18.04
C PRO A 37 -2.98 -0.97 18.41
N ASN A 38 -3.39 -0.79 19.64
CA ASN A 38 -3.88 0.49 20.13
C ASN A 38 -2.74 1.51 19.90
N SER A 39 -3.03 2.69 19.36
CA SER A 39 -2.02 3.72 19.06
C SER A 39 -1.08 4.05 20.24
N THR A 40 -1.50 3.70 21.46
CA THR A 40 -0.70 3.82 22.68
C THR A 40 0.44 2.79 22.74
N ASP A 41 0.26 1.61 22.12
CA ASP A 41 1.24 0.52 22.19
C ASP A 41 2.40 0.73 21.21
N LEU A 42 2.23 1.59 20.19
CA LEU A 42 3.26 1.88 19.18
C LEU A 42 4.25 2.99 19.60
N GLN A 43 4.00 3.71 20.69
CA GLN A 43 4.86 4.82 21.14
C GLN A 43 6.27 4.39 21.59
N GLU A 44 6.44 3.11 21.93
CA GLU A 44 7.72 2.55 22.35
C GLU A 44 8.61 2.12 21.15
N TYR A 45 8.02 2.06 19.96
CA TYR A 45 8.72 1.64 18.73
C TYR A 45 9.32 2.84 17.99
N LYS A 46 10.42 2.59 17.30
CA LYS A 46 10.93 3.55 16.31
C LYS A 46 10.18 3.40 14.99
N THR A 47 10.18 4.46 14.20
CA THR A 47 9.57 4.46 12.86
C THR A 47 10.62 4.63 11.77
N ALA A 48 10.38 3.95 10.63
CA ALA A 48 11.13 4.14 9.38
C ALA A 48 10.15 4.19 8.20
N TYR A 49 10.51 4.89 7.12
CA TYR A 49 9.61 5.13 6.00
C TYR A 49 10.25 4.71 4.68
N PHE A 50 9.55 3.90 3.89
CA PHE A 50 10.06 3.37 2.63
C PHE A 50 8.98 3.36 1.54
N ALA A 51 9.36 3.73 0.32
CA ALA A 51 8.52 3.61 -0.87
C ALA A 51 9.24 2.76 -1.93
N SER A 52 8.67 1.63 -2.33
CA SER A 52 9.29 0.70 -3.28
C SER A 52 8.26 -0.03 -4.16
N GLY A 53 7.36 0.74 -4.78
CA GLY A 53 6.25 0.22 -5.57
C GLY A 53 4.97 0.09 -4.77
N CYS A 54 4.07 -0.82 -5.17
CA CYS A 54 2.78 -1.02 -4.50
C CYS A 54 2.96 -1.32 -3.00
N PHE A 55 2.35 -0.48 -2.16
CA PHE A 55 2.49 -0.58 -0.71
C PHE A 55 1.94 -1.88 -0.11
N TRP A 56 0.92 -2.53 -0.71
CA TRP A 56 0.45 -3.85 -0.26
C TRP A 56 1.57 -4.90 -0.22
N CYS A 57 2.42 -4.90 -1.28
CA CYS A 57 3.58 -5.80 -1.33
C CYS A 57 4.64 -5.42 -0.29
N VAL A 58 4.86 -4.11 -0.12
CA VAL A 58 5.91 -3.60 0.78
C VAL A 58 5.53 -3.84 2.23
N GLU A 59 4.27 -3.59 2.60
CA GLU A 59 3.68 -3.89 3.90
C GLU A 59 3.89 -5.35 4.27
N ALA A 60 3.42 -6.29 3.44
CA ALA A 60 3.57 -7.73 3.69
C ALA A 60 5.04 -8.17 3.85
N ILE A 61 5.98 -7.57 3.11
CA ILE A 61 7.41 -7.85 3.24
C ILE A 61 7.93 -7.39 4.60
N TYR A 62 7.69 -6.14 5.01
CA TYR A 62 8.17 -5.65 6.30
C TYR A 62 7.49 -6.33 7.48
N GLU A 63 6.20 -6.67 7.39
CA GLU A 63 5.51 -7.45 8.40
C GLU A 63 6.11 -8.84 8.63
N SER A 64 6.78 -9.40 7.62
CA SER A 64 7.47 -10.69 7.74
C SER A 64 8.81 -10.63 8.49
N VAL A 65 9.34 -9.42 8.77
CA VAL A 65 10.67 -9.21 9.35
C VAL A 65 10.63 -9.28 10.88
N TYR A 66 11.55 -10.02 11.48
CA TYR A 66 11.69 -10.09 12.93
C TYR A 66 12.04 -8.71 13.50
N GLY A 67 11.39 -8.34 14.61
CA GLY A 67 11.56 -7.03 15.25
C GLY A 67 10.70 -5.91 14.65
N VAL A 68 10.02 -6.11 13.53
CA VAL A 68 8.98 -5.21 13.03
C VAL A 68 7.67 -5.55 13.76
N GLU A 69 7.02 -4.56 14.36
CA GLU A 69 5.78 -4.74 15.13
C GLU A 69 4.56 -4.50 14.26
N GLU A 70 4.54 -3.38 13.54
CA GLU A 70 3.41 -2.95 12.73
C GLU A 70 3.92 -2.26 11.45
N VAL A 71 3.16 -2.34 10.37
CA VAL A 71 3.43 -1.63 9.13
C VAL A 71 2.15 -0.98 8.65
N ILE A 72 2.19 0.33 8.40
CA ILE A 72 1.03 1.10 7.96
C ILE A 72 1.26 1.56 6.53
N SER A 73 0.37 1.20 5.62
CA SER A 73 0.35 1.69 4.24
C SER A 73 -0.14 3.14 4.17
N GLY A 74 0.53 3.97 3.36
CA GLY A 74 0.18 5.39 3.22
C GLY A 74 0.91 6.10 2.10
N TYR A 75 1.03 7.41 2.25
CA TYR A 75 1.55 8.31 1.22
C TYR A 75 2.54 9.30 1.81
N ALA A 76 3.72 9.45 1.19
CA ALA A 76 4.72 10.42 1.61
C ALA A 76 5.52 10.99 0.43
N GLY A 77 6.29 12.04 0.71
CA GLY A 77 7.25 12.62 -0.23
C GLY A 77 6.66 13.61 -1.24
N GLY A 78 5.37 13.86 -1.22
CA GLY A 78 4.67 14.82 -2.08
C GLY A 78 4.34 16.14 -1.39
N THR A 79 3.48 16.93 -2.04
CA THR A 79 3.10 18.27 -1.58
C THR A 79 1.59 18.45 -1.36
N THR A 80 0.77 17.53 -1.89
CA THR A 80 -0.69 17.58 -1.69
C THR A 80 -1.02 17.28 -0.23
N VAL A 81 -1.81 18.14 0.39
CA VAL A 81 -2.26 17.96 1.78
C VAL A 81 -3.44 17.00 1.82
N ASN A 82 -3.41 16.04 2.75
CA ASN A 82 -4.46 15.02 2.93
C ASN A 82 -4.87 14.35 1.59
N PRO A 83 -3.93 13.75 0.85
CA PRO A 83 -4.25 13.10 -0.42
C PRO A 83 -5.09 11.84 -0.17
N ASN A 84 -5.92 11.49 -1.16
CA ASN A 84 -6.60 10.20 -1.21
C ASN A 84 -6.06 9.34 -2.34
N TYR A 85 -6.41 8.04 -2.33
CA TYR A 85 -5.91 7.07 -3.32
C TYR A 85 -6.17 7.48 -4.78
N GLN A 86 -7.35 8.04 -5.07
CA GLN A 86 -7.67 8.48 -6.42
C GLN A 86 -6.73 9.59 -6.89
N GLN A 87 -6.41 10.55 -6.01
CA GLN A 87 -5.45 11.62 -6.32
C GLN A 87 -4.04 11.07 -6.51
N ILE A 88 -3.60 10.12 -5.66
CA ILE A 88 -2.31 9.42 -5.79
C ILE A 88 -2.20 8.75 -7.16
N GLY A 89 -3.24 8.02 -7.58
CA GLY A 89 -3.31 7.35 -8.88
C GLY A 89 -3.12 8.27 -10.09
N THR A 90 -3.36 9.58 -9.95
CA THR A 90 -3.09 10.56 -11.03
C THR A 90 -1.60 10.84 -11.24
N GLY A 91 -0.74 10.49 -10.28
CA GLY A 91 0.69 10.82 -10.30
C GLY A 91 1.02 12.30 -10.09
N ARG A 92 0.02 13.16 -9.78
CA ARG A 92 0.19 14.62 -9.68
C ARG A 92 0.37 15.14 -8.27
N THR A 93 0.14 14.32 -7.25
CA THR A 93 0.26 14.72 -5.84
C THR A 93 1.71 14.89 -5.41
N GLY A 94 2.66 14.30 -6.16
CA GLY A 94 4.05 14.20 -5.80
C GLY A 94 4.33 13.14 -4.72
N HIS A 95 3.30 12.54 -4.09
CA HIS A 95 3.48 11.46 -3.13
C HIS A 95 3.82 10.14 -3.82
N ALA A 96 4.54 9.28 -3.09
CA ALA A 96 4.69 7.87 -3.41
C ALA A 96 3.84 7.03 -2.44
N GLU A 97 3.42 5.85 -2.91
CA GLU A 97 2.95 4.80 -2.03
C GLU A 97 4.09 4.41 -1.10
N THR A 98 3.88 4.57 0.19
CA THR A 98 4.91 4.51 1.23
C THR A 98 4.39 3.68 2.38
N VAL A 99 5.28 2.95 3.05
CA VAL A 99 4.96 2.30 4.32
C VAL A 99 5.65 3.01 5.47
N GLU A 100 4.95 3.14 6.60
CA GLU A 100 5.49 3.50 7.91
C GLU A 100 5.72 2.21 8.68
N VAL A 101 6.97 1.92 9.03
CA VAL A 101 7.40 0.68 9.66
C VAL A 101 7.72 0.95 11.11
N TYR A 102 6.96 0.37 12.03
CA TYR A 102 7.22 0.40 13.47
C TYR A 102 8.09 -0.80 13.86
N TYR A 103 9.23 -0.53 14.49
CA TYR A 103 10.20 -1.57 14.81
C TYR A 103 10.84 -1.41 16.19
N ASP A 104 11.18 -2.54 16.80
CA ASP A 104 11.94 -2.61 18.04
C ASP A 104 13.46 -2.52 17.73
N PRO A 105 14.13 -1.40 18.08
CA PRO A 105 15.54 -1.20 17.75
C PRO A 105 16.48 -2.13 18.52
N SER A 106 15.99 -2.88 19.51
CA SER A 106 16.76 -3.91 20.22
C SER A 106 16.76 -5.25 19.45
N LYS A 107 15.86 -5.45 18.49
CA LYS A 107 15.69 -6.67 17.71
C LYS A 107 16.13 -6.49 16.26
N VAL A 108 15.85 -5.33 15.65
CA VAL A 108 16.23 -5.01 14.28
C VAL A 108 16.67 -3.55 14.20
N ASP A 109 17.76 -3.28 13.50
CA ASP A 109 18.26 -1.92 13.31
C ASP A 109 17.80 -1.32 11.97
N PHE A 110 17.97 0.01 11.83
CA PHE A 110 17.61 0.74 10.62
C PHE A 110 18.38 0.25 9.39
N LYS A 111 19.66 -0.15 9.55
CA LYS A 111 20.47 -0.68 8.43
C LYS A 111 19.89 -2.00 7.92
N THR A 112 19.40 -2.86 8.79
CA THR A 112 18.73 -4.10 8.41
C THR A 112 17.42 -3.82 7.67
N LEU A 113 16.60 -2.85 8.14
CA LEU A 113 15.39 -2.43 7.42
C LEU A 113 15.72 -1.85 6.04
N LEU A 114 16.83 -1.12 5.91
CA LEU A 114 17.31 -0.63 4.63
C LEU A 114 17.76 -1.77 3.71
N ALA A 115 18.38 -2.82 4.25
CA ALA A 115 18.71 -4.03 3.49
C ALA A 115 17.44 -4.74 3.00
N VAL A 116 16.39 -4.84 3.83
CA VAL A 116 15.06 -5.34 3.42
C VAL A 116 14.53 -4.54 2.23
N PHE A 117 14.61 -3.21 2.29
CA PHE A 117 14.20 -2.32 1.20
C PHE A 117 14.90 -2.69 -0.12
N PHE A 118 16.24 -2.71 -0.16
CA PHE A 118 17.00 -2.98 -1.39
C PHE A 118 16.89 -4.43 -1.86
N ASN A 119 16.69 -5.39 -0.98
CA ASN A 119 16.53 -6.81 -1.32
C ASN A 119 15.12 -7.15 -1.82
N SER A 120 14.14 -6.28 -1.62
CA SER A 120 12.74 -6.54 -1.90
C SER A 120 12.22 -5.96 -3.21
N HIS A 121 12.98 -5.08 -3.89
CA HIS A 121 12.53 -4.44 -5.14
C HIS A 121 13.70 -4.20 -6.11
N ASP A 122 13.40 -3.70 -7.30
CA ASP A 122 14.41 -3.24 -8.26
C ASP A 122 14.62 -1.72 -8.11
N PRO A 123 15.72 -1.27 -7.46
CA PRO A 123 15.98 0.14 -7.24
C PRO A 123 16.51 0.88 -8.47
N THR A 124 16.58 0.22 -9.64
CA THR A 124 17.12 0.79 -10.88
C THR A 124 16.05 1.27 -11.85
N THR A 125 14.76 1.04 -11.54
CA THR A 125 13.64 1.42 -12.41
C THR A 125 12.99 2.73 -11.93
N LYS A 126 13.11 3.78 -12.76
CA LYS A 126 12.52 5.08 -12.44
C LYS A 126 11.00 5.04 -12.57
N ASN A 127 10.29 5.52 -11.54
CA ASN A 127 8.82 5.61 -11.53
C ASN A 127 8.10 4.30 -11.89
N ARG A 128 8.66 3.18 -11.49
CA ARG A 128 8.11 1.86 -11.82
C ARG A 128 8.62 0.79 -10.86
N GLN A 129 7.75 -0.19 -10.55
CA GLN A 129 8.15 -1.43 -9.88
C GLN A 129 7.34 -2.61 -10.44
N GLY A 130 8.03 -3.54 -11.10
CA GLY A 130 7.35 -4.67 -11.75
C GLY A 130 6.32 -4.19 -12.77
N PRO A 131 5.04 -4.59 -12.66
CA PRO A 131 3.97 -4.15 -13.56
C PRO A 131 3.50 -2.72 -13.29
N ASP A 132 3.72 -2.20 -12.07
CA ASP A 132 3.19 -0.92 -11.64
C ASP A 132 4.03 0.23 -12.21
N SER A 133 3.38 1.17 -12.90
CA SER A 133 4.02 2.31 -13.55
C SER A 133 3.37 3.61 -13.13
N GLY A 134 4.18 4.60 -12.76
CA GLY A 134 3.75 5.90 -12.30
C GLY A 134 4.67 6.44 -11.20
N THR A 135 4.66 7.77 -11.00
CA THR A 135 5.50 8.44 -9.99
C THR A 135 5.19 7.96 -8.57
N GLN A 136 3.98 7.48 -8.32
CA GLN A 136 3.56 6.93 -7.04
C GLN A 136 4.25 5.60 -6.68
N TYR A 137 4.82 4.90 -7.65
CA TYR A 137 5.51 3.61 -7.46
C TYR A 137 7.04 3.73 -7.47
N ARG A 138 7.56 4.96 -7.35
CA ARG A 138 9.00 5.19 -7.36
C ARG A 138 9.69 4.74 -6.09
N SER A 139 10.98 4.52 -6.17
CA SER A 139 11.82 4.10 -5.06
C SER A 139 12.29 5.30 -4.24
N ILE A 140 11.98 5.32 -2.93
CA ILE A 140 12.45 6.34 -1.99
C ILE A 140 12.83 5.68 -0.66
N ALA A 141 14.04 5.95 -0.18
CA ALA A 141 14.43 5.73 1.19
C ALA A 141 14.35 7.06 1.95
N PHE A 142 13.45 7.14 2.93
CA PHE A 142 13.32 8.35 3.73
C PHE A 142 14.24 8.31 4.95
N TYR A 143 14.71 9.48 5.38
CA TYR A 143 15.45 9.66 6.62
C TYR A 143 14.78 10.67 7.53
N SER A 144 14.81 10.44 8.83
CA SER A 144 14.26 11.33 9.86
C SER A 144 15.34 12.17 10.55
N ASN A 145 16.61 11.77 10.39
CA ASN A 145 17.78 12.44 11.00
C ASN A 145 19.05 12.19 10.16
N ASP A 146 20.13 12.93 10.48
CA ASP A 146 21.39 12.87 9.74
C ASP A 146 22.10 11.51 9.87
N THR A 147 21.89 10.77 10.96
CA THR A 147 22.44 9.42 11.12
C THR A 147 21.82 8.46 10.13
N GLU A 148 20.49 8.47 10.00
CA GLU A 148 19.78 7.64 9.02
C GLU A 148 20.16 8.04 7.58
N LYS A 149 20.25 9.36 7.31
CA LYS A 149 20.72 9.85 6.01
C LYS A 149 22.07 9.26 5.65
N LYS A 150 23.02 9.34 6.57
CA LYS A 150 24.36 8.80 6.34
C LYS A 150 24.35 7.28 6.14
N ILE A 151 23.53 6.53 6.90
CA ILE A 151 23.40 5.08 6.71
C ILE A 151 22.89 4.77 5.31
N ILE A 152 21.89 5.51 4.80
CA ILE A 152 21.33 5.31 3.45
C ILE A 152 22.39 5.62 2.39
N GLU A 153 23.08 6.76 2.50
CA GLU A 153 24.11 7.20 1.55
C GLU A 153 25.26 6.19 1.49
N ASP A 154 25.76 5.75 2.64
CA ASP A 154 26.83 4.76 2.74
C ASP A 154 26.40 3.42 2.12
N TYR A 155 25.17 2.97 2.39
CA TYR A 155 24.63 1.71 1.87
C TYR A 155 24.46 1.74 0.35
N VAL A 156 23.94 2.83 -0.21
CA VAL A 156 23.85 3.02 -1.66
C VAL A 156 25.22 3.05 -2.32
N ALA A 157 26.20 3.71 -1.68
CA ALA A 157 27.57 3.73 -2.16
C ALA A 157 28.21 2.32 -2.13
N GLU A 158 27.95 1.53 -1.09
CA GLU A 158 28.38 0.12 -0.98
C GLU A 158 27.78 -0.72 -2.12
N LEU A 159 26.45 -0.70 -2.32
CA LEU A 159 25.79 -1.44 -3.39
C LEU A 159 26.30 -1.05 -4.79
N THR A 160 26.60 0.24 -4.99
CA THR A 160 27.13 0.76 -6.27
C THR A 160 28.57 0.32 -6.51
N ARG A 161 29.44 0.43 -5.51
CA ARG A 161 30.83 -0.02 -5.57
C ARG A 161 30.93 -1.53 -5.85
N ASP A 162 30.09 -2.30 -5.19
CA ASP A 162 30.09 -3.76 -5.27
C ASP A 162 29.29 -4.28 -6.48
N GLN A 163 28.77 -3.37 -7.31
CA GLN A 163 28.02 -3.66 -8.55
C GLN A 163 26.89 -4.68 -8.36
N VAL A 164 26.14 -4.53 -7.24
CA VAL A 164 25.04 -5.44 -6.88
C VAL A 164 23.91 -5.39 -7.91
N PHE A 165 23.75 -4.25 -8.59
CA PHE A 165 22.77 -4.06 -9.65
C PHE A 165 23.47 -3.72 -10.98
N ASP A 166 22.96 -4.26 -12.09
CA ASP A 166 23.49 -4.03 -13.44
C ASP A 166 23.30 -2.59 -13.96
N LYS A 167 22.41 -1.83 -13.32
CA LYS A 167 22.04 -0.46 -13.71
C LYS A 167 22.20 0.47 -12.50
N PRO A 168 22.36 1.79 -12.74
CA PRO A 168 22.42 2.75 -11.65
C PRO A 168 21.19 2.71 -10.75
N ILE A 169 21.42 2.80 -9.44
CA ILE A 169 20.37 2.98 -8.44
C ILE A 169 19.72 4.35 -8.65
N VAL A 170 18.39 4.39 -8.78
CA VAL A 170 17.58 5.61 -8.95
C VAL A 170 16.72 5.93 -7.73
N THR A 171 16.97 5.24 -6.62
CA THR A 171 16.32 5.51 -5.34
C THR A 171 16.54 6.94 -4.90
N GLU A 172 15.47 7.67 -4.61
CA GLU A 172 15.56 8.99 -3.98
C GLU A 172 15.93 8.82 -2.49
N ILE A 173 16.90 9.62 -2.02
CA ILE A 173 17.20 9.75 -0.58
C ILE A 173 16.56 11.05 -0.14
N LYS A 174 15.50 10.97 0.67
CA LYS A 174 14.65 12.12 0.96
C LYS A 174 14.38 12.27 2.45
N GLN A 175 14.41 13.52 2.94
CA GLN A 175 13.99 13.79 4.31
C GLN A 175 12.50 13.48 4.46
N HIS A 176 12.17 12.70 5.48
CA HIS A 176 10.78 12.49 5.87
C HIS A 176 10.22 13.79 6.46
N THR A 177 9.01 14.15 6.07
CA THR A 177 8.31 15.35 6.57
C THR A 177 6.93 15.00 7.11
N ILE A 178 6.06 14.47 6.26
CA ILE A 178 4.69 14.11 6.61
C ILE A 178 4.36 12.77 5.96
N PHE A 179 3.75 11.89 6.73
CA PHE A 179 3.11 10.68 6.27
C PHE A 179 1.59 10.81 6.39
N TYR A 180 0.88 10.42 5.38
CA TYR A 180 -0.58 10.34 5.37
C TYR A 180 -0.98 8.87 5.29
N LYS A 181 -1.58 8.34 6.36
CA LYS A 181 -2.12 6.97 6.36
C LYS A 181 -3.10 6.81 5.19
N ALA A 182 -2.97 5.74 4.42
CA ALA A 182 -3.93 5.40 3.39
C ALA A 182 -5.25 4.91 4.01
N GLU A 183 -6.28 4.86 3.19
CA GLU A 183 -7.62 4.45 3.58
C GLU A 183 -7.60 3.02 4.17
N GLU A 184 -8.49 2.74 5.10
CA GLU A 184 -8.47 1.52 5.92
C GLU A 184 -8.52 0.23 5.07
N TYR A 185 -9.20 0.26 3.92
CA TYR A 185 -9.26 -0.89 3.02
C TYR A 185 -7.93 -1.25 2.35
N HIS A 186 -6.89 -0.42 2.50
CA HIS A 186 -5.54 -0.72 2.03
C HIS A 186 -4.66 -1.42 3.07
N GLN A 187 -4.99 -1.30 4.34
CA GLN A 187 -4.22 -1.89 5.42
C GLN A 187 -4.38 -3.42 5.43
N ASP A 188 -3.32 -4.18 5.69
CA ASP A 188 -3.31 -5.64 5.68
C ASP A 188 -3.85 -6.26 4.35
N PHE A 189 -3.78 -5.53 3.23
CA PHE A 189 -4.52 -5.92 2.02
C PHE A 189 -4.15 -7.30 1.51
N GLU A 190 -2.86 -7.66 1.48
CA GLU A 190 -2.42 -8.99 1.05
C GLU A 190 -2.99 -10.09 1.93
N LYS A 191 -2.95 -9.90 3.23
CA LYS A 191 -3.41 -10.84 4.25
C LYS A 191 -4.94 -11.03 4.22
N LEU A 192 -5.69 -9.93 4.06
CA LEU A 192 -7.16 -9.95 4.04
C LEU A 192 -7.72 -10.39 2.68
N ASN A 193 -6.94 -10.27 1.59
CA ASN A 193 -7.39 -10.53 0.23
C ASN A 193 -6.51 -11.56 -0.53
N PRO A 194 -6.24 -12.75 0.03
CA PRO A 194 -5.28 -13.70 -0.56
C PRO A 194 -5.71 -14.25 -1.93
N LEU A 195 -6.98 -14.13 -2.30
CA LEU A 195 -7.51 -14.56 -3.59
C LEU A 195 -7.55 -13.44 -4.64
N HIS A 196 -7.23 -12.20 -4.27
CA HIS A 196 -7.20 -11.09 -5.21
C HIS A 196 -6.18 -11.36 -6.34
N PRO A 197 -6.52 -11.14 -7.62
CA PRO A 197 -5.62 -11.48 -8.74
C PRO A 197 -4.23 -10.86 -8.64
N TYR A 198 -4.13 -9.60 -8.29
CA TYR A 198 -2.85 -8.90 -8.09
C TYR A 198 -2.04 -9.52 -6.94
N VAL A 199 -2.69 -9.82 -5.82
CA VAL A 199 -2.04 -10.45 -4.65
C VAL A 199 -1.44 -11.80 -5.06
N ARG A 200 -2.21 -12.64 -5.74
CA ARG A 200 -1.74 -13.97 -6.18
C ARG A 200 -0.63 -13.91 -7.23
N GLN A 201 -0.70 -12.96 -8.17
CA GLN A 201 0.20 -12.94 -9.33
C GLN A 201 1.45 -12.09 -9.09
N ILE A 202 1.38 -11.10 -8.22
CA ILE A 202 2.45 -10.11 -8.03
C ILE A 202 2.95 -10.10 -6.58
N SER A 203 2.06 -9.90 -5.60
CA SER A 203 2.45 -9.64 -4.22
C SER A 203 3.02 -10.89 -3.54
N ILE A 204 2.27 -11.99 -3.48
CA ILE A 204 2.73 -13.26 -2.89
C ILE A 204 4.02 -13.77 -3.55
N PRO A 205 4.18 -13.80 -4.90
CA PRO A 205 5.44 -14.17 -5.52
C PRO A 205 6.61 -13.26 -5.14
N ARG A 206 6.38 -11.95 -4.96
CA ARG A 206 7.41 -11.00 -4.51
C ARG A 206 7.82 -11.28 -3.07
N LEU A 207 6.86 -11.46 -2.16
CA LEU A 207 7.09 -11.84 -0.76
C LEU A 207 7.87 -13.16 -0.64
N ASN A 208 7.46 -14.17 -1.40
CA ASN A 208 8.13 -15.48 -1.38
C ASN A 208 9.57 -15.41 -1.88
N ARG A 209 9.86 -14.64 -2.93
CA ARG A 209 11.24 -14.41 -3.39
C ARG A 209 12.08 -13.69 -2.33
N PHE A 210 11.51 -12.70 -1.65
CA PHE A 210 12.18 -12.01 -0.55
C PHE A 210 12.49 -12.97 0.60
N LYS A 211 11.50 -13.73 1.08
CA LYS A 211 11.66 -14.71 2.16
C LYS A 211 12.71 -15.78 1.84
N ALA A 212 12.72 -16.27 0.61
CA ALA A 212 13.69 -17.28 0.18
C ALA A 212 15.15 -16.77 0.18
N LYS A 213 15.35 -15.47 -0.02
CA LYS A 213 16.69 -14.85 -0.05
C LYS A 213 17.16 -14.36 1.31
N ASN A 214 16.26 -14.18 2.27
CA ASN A 214 16.57 -13.55 3.56
C ASN A 214 15.95 -14.33 4.73
N PRO A 215 16.15 -15.66 4.82
CA PRO A 215 15.50 -16.48 5.85
C PRO A 215 15.91 -16.11 7.28
N GLU A 216 17.11 -15.53 7.46
CA GLU A 216 17.71 -15.21 8.76
C GLU A 216 17.08 -14.02 9.48
N ILE A 217 16.33 -13.17 8.74
CA ILE A 217 15.70 -11.96 9.31
C ILE A 217 14.20 -12.08 9.45
N LEU A 218 13.63 -13.25 9.18
CA LEU A 218 12.18 -13.45 9.21
C LEU A 218 11.67 -13.75 10.63
N LYS A 219 10.42 -13.38 10.88
CA LYS A 219 9.67 -13.91 12.02
C LYS A 219 9.56 -15.43 11.90
N GLU A 220 9.65 -16.13 13.02
CA GLU A 220 9.37 -17.56 13.04
C GLU A 220 7.94 -17.83 12.54
N SER A 221 7.79 -18.78 11.64
CA SER A 221 6.46 -19.23 11.20
C SER A 221 5.75 -19.90 12.38
N LYS A 222 4.65 -19.30 12.82
CA LYS A 222 3.77 -19.91 13.82
C LYS A 222 3.02 -21.11 13.25
#